data_bad9ba32708c28dc0a5bd66295430bb0
#
_entry.id   bad9ba32708c28dc0a5bd66295430bb0
#
_cell.length_a   1.000
_cell.length_b   1.000
_cell.length_c   1.000
_cell.angle_alpha   90.00
_cell.angle_beta   90.00
_cell.angle_gamma   90.00
#
_symmetry.space_group_name_H-M   'P 1'
#
loop_
_entity.id
_entity.type
_entity.pdbx_description
1 polymer ?
#
loop_
_entity_poly.entity_id
_entity_poly.type
_entity_poly.pdbx_seq_one_letter_code
_entity_poly.pdbx_strand_id
1 'polypeptide(L)'
;MIKQTRISMISSLKFVSTLILLLSTSFILAQMDVSQAMTPTQYVNNVLLGEGVTATNVQFTGSLEQIGYLTNGEGISIENGIIMSTDLATNPATCDGAAGCGGCGGAGDADLLTVANSVPPLIGQTFSVQSVNDVCILEFDFQPSGDFVSFNYVFGSDEYLGWVNSQYNDIFAFFLSGPGISGPYASPAGFPDGAINIAQVPDSDPPLPVTISSVNDVTNPEYYIDNPGAVDPPCINGYTEMFTASSPVSCGLTYHIKLAIADGSDDWLESIVILEEGSFGSPIPTEYEAVASPDCD
;
A
#
# COMPACT_ATOMS: atom_id res chain seq x y z
N MET A 1 1.78 -102.30 -6.62
CA MET A 1 1.43 -101.23 -7.59
C MET A 1 0.44 -100.31 -6.97
N ILE A 2 0.96 -99.22 -6.38
CA ILE A 2 0.13 -98.28 -5.59
C ILE A 2 0.16 -96.94 -6.41
N LYS A 3 -1.05 -96.55 -6.89
CA LYS A 3 -1.27 -95.28 -7.55
C LYS A 3 -1.42 -94.18 -6.48
N GLN A 4 -0.50 -93.24 -6.45
CA GLN A 4 -0.68 -91.98 -5.66
C GLN A 4 -1.54 -91.00 -6.44
N THR A 5 -2.63 -90.59 -5.82
CA THR A 5 -3.50 -89.54 -6.30
C THR A 5 -3.00 -88.22 -5.70
N ARG A 6 -2.52 -87.29 -6.51
CA ARG A 6 -2.20 -85.92 -6.06
C ARG A 6 -3.46 -85.06 -6.03
N ILE A 7 -3.79 -84.60 -4.86
CA ILE A 7 -4.79 -83.56 -4.68
C ILE A 7 -4.13 -82.19 -4.89
N SER A 8 -4.60 -81.49 -5.90
CA SER A 8 -4.19 -80.11 -6.18
C SER A 8 -5.07 -79.16 -5.34
N MET A 9 -4.46 -78.53 -4.38
CA MET A 9 -5.10 -77.40 -3.66
C MET A 9 -4.88 -76.12 -4.46
N ILE A 10 -5.93 -75.63 -5.08
CA ILE A 10 -5.95 -74.28 -5.69
C ILE A 10 -6.33 -73.29 -4.57
N SER A 11 -5.34 -72.57 -4.06
CA SER A 11 -5.57 -71.44 -3.16
C SER A 11 -5.99 -70.24 -3.96
N SER A 12 -7.25 -69.84 -3.80
CA SER A 12 -7.79 -68.59 -4.34
C SER A 12 -7.20 -67.38 -3.55
N LEU A 13 -6.20 -66.76 -4.14
CA LEU A 13 -5.69 -65.50 -3.61
C LEU A 13 -6.61 -64.36 -4.05
N LYS A 14 -7.49 -63.92 -3.12
CA LYS A 14 -8.29 -62.70 -3.34
C LYS A 14 -7.42 -61.51 -3.24
N PHE A 15 -7.08 -60.90 -4.36
CA PHE A 15 -6.50 -59.55 -4.40
C PHE A 15 -7.54 -58.53 -3.95
N VAL A 16 -7.42 -58.04 -2.74
CA VAL A 16 -8.12 -56.84 -2.30
C VAL A 16 -7.35 -55.64 -2.79
N SER A 17 -7.76 -55.09 -3.92
CA SER A 17 -7.25 -53.84 -4.43
C SER A 17 -7.84 -52.69 -3.60
N THR A 18 -7.11 -52.22 -2.62
CA THR A 18 -7.48 -51.03 -1.85
C THR A 18 -7.12 -49.81 -2.72
N LEU A 19 -8.12 -49.25 -3.39
CA LEU A 19 -8.01 -47.97 -4.11
C LEU A 19 -7.90 -46.87 -3.07
N ILE A 20 -6.69 -46.46 -2.75
CA ILE A 20 -6.43 -45.26 -1.94
C ILE A 20 -6.72 -44.04 -2.84
N LEU A 21 -7.90 -43.46 -2.69
CA LEU A 21 -8.25 -42.18 -3.29
C LEU A 21 -7.49 -41.08 -2.52
N LEU A 22 -6.33 -40.67 -3.03
CA LEU A 22 -5.63 -39.50 -2.59
C LEU A 22 -6.50 -38.28 -2.96
N LEU A 23 -7.30 -37.80 -2.02
CA LEU A 23 -7.85 -36.45 -2.09
C LEU A 23 -6.67 -35.47 -1.93
N SER A 24 -6.08 -35.06 -3.04
CA SER A 24 -5.28 -33.85 -3.07
C SER A 24 -6.24 -32.68 -2.86
N THR A 25 -6.37 -32.21 -1.63
CA THR A 25 -6.92 -30.89 -1.37
C THR A 25 -5.92 -29.88 -1.93
N SER A 26 -6.10 -29.46 -3.16
CA SER A 26 -5.45 -28.27 -3.66
C SER A 26 -6.02 -27.12 -2.84
N PHE A 27 -5.25 -26.58 -1.91
CA PHE A 27 -5.50 -25.26 -1.38
C PHE A 27 -5.27 -24.32 -2.56
N ILE A 28 -6.34 -23.88 -3.19
CA ILE A 28 -6.28 -22.71 -4.07
C ILE A 28 -6.10 -21.57 -3.09
N LEU A 29 -4.86 -21.11 -2.91
CA LEU A 29 -4.61 -19.81 -2.31
C LEU A 29 -5.36 -18.82 -3.21
N ALA A 30 -6.18 -17.98 -2.61
CA ALA A 30 -6.81 -16.91 -3.37
C ALA A 30 -5.68 -16.01 -3.90
N GLN A 31 -5.69 -15.78 -5.20
CA GLN A 31 -4.70 -14.92 -5.85
C GLN A 31 -5.06 -13.46 -5.53
N MET A 32 -4.04 -12.60 -5.42
CA MET A 32 -4.24 -11.15 -5.36
C MET A 32 -5.18 -10.70 -6.47
N ASP A 33 -6.14 -9.87 -6.15
CA ASP A 33 -7.10 -9.31 -7.10
C ASP A 33 -7.33 -7.83 -6.80
N VAL A 34 -7.57 -7.04 -7.85
CA VAL A 34 -7.86 -5.60 -7.73
C VAL A 34 -9.14 -5.26 -8.48
N SER A 35 -10.11 -4.78 -7.75
CA SER A 35 -11.42 -4.33 -8.28
C SER A 35 -11.51 -2.81 -8.32
N GLN A 36 -11.95 -2.27 -9.44
CA GLN A 36 -12.16 -0.82 -9.67
C GLN A 36 -13.65 -0.43 -9.68
N ALA A 37 -14.48 -1.18 -8.95
CA ALA A 37 -15.93 -1.00 -8.96
C ALA A 37 -16.46 0.10 -8.02
N MET A 38 -15.60 0.68 -7.18
CA MET A 38 -15.99 1.67 -6.18
C MET A 38 -15.74 3.10 -6.66
N THR A 39 -16.49 4.05 -6.11
CA THR A 39 -16.18 5.48 -6.21
C THR A 39 -15.12 5.88 -5.19
N PRO A 40 -14.39 7.00 -5.39
CA PRO A 40 -13.41 7.49 -4.40
C PRO A 40 -13.99 7.64 -2.99
N THR A 41 -15.21 8.12 -2.87
CA THR A 41 -15.93 8.21 -1.58
C THR A 41 -16.19 6.84 -0.95
N GLN A 42 -16.46 5.81 -1.75
CA GLN A 42 -16.64 4.44 -1.26
C GLN A 42 -15.32 3.82 -0.84
N TYR A 43 -14.20 4.06 -1.56
CA TYR A 43 -12.88 3.63 -1.12
C TYR A 43 -12.54 4.19 0.26
N VAL A 44 -12.75 5.50 0.48
CA VAL A 44 -12.51 6.09 1.81
C VAL A 44 -13.42 5.47 2.86
N ASN A 45 -14.75 5.58 2.69
CA ASN A 45 -15.69 5.27 3.77
C ASN A 45 -15.89 3.78 4.05
N ASN A 46 -15.72 2.91 3.04
CA ASN A 46 -16.03 1.48 3.15
C ASN A 46 -14.78 0.60 3.27
N VAL A 47 -13.60 1.14 2.89
CA VAL A 47 -12.36 0.38 2.92
C VAL A 47 -11.36 1.00 3.90
N LEU A 48 -11.00 2.28 3.72
CA LEU A 48 -9.88 2.88 4.43
C LEU A 48 -10.18 3.17 5.90
N LEU A 49 -11.37 3.75 6.20
CA LEU A 49 -11.70 4.20 7.54
C LEU A 49 -11.80 3.06 8.54
N GLY A 50 -11.09 3.22 9.67
CA GLY A 50 -11.16 2.39 10.86
C GLY A 50 -11.95 3.07 11.98
N GLU A 51 -11.72 2.60 13.21
CA GLU A 51 -12.41 3.11 14.40
C GLU A 51 -12.07 4.56 14.71
N GLY A 52 -13.06 5.31 15.22
CA GLY A 52 -12.86 6.64 15.77
C GLY A 52 -12.56 7.72 14.72
N VAL A 53 -12.92 7.54 13.47
CA VAL A 53 -12.75 8.54 12.41
C VAL A 53 -14.01 8.64 11.55
N THR A 54 -14.36 9.86 11.17
CA THR A 54 -15.35 10.14 10.14
C THR A 54 -14.73 10.99 9.03
N ALA A 55 -15.07 10.74 7.76
CA ALA A 55 -14.55 11.49 6.62
C ALA A 55 -15.63 12.24 5.87
N THR A 56 -15.26 13.38 5.29
CA THR A 56 -16.08 14.24 4.44
C THR A 56 -15.23 14.84 3.32
N ASN A 57 -15.85 15.51 2.35
CA ASN A 57 -15.17 16.24 1.27
C ASN A 57 -14.16 15.39 0.48
N VAL A 58 -14.48 14.11 0.23
CA VAL A 58 -13.59 13.22 -0.53
C VAL A 58 -13.46 13.73 -1.96
N GLN A 59 -12.22 13.92 -2.40
CA GLN A 59 -11.84 14.31 -3.75
C GLN A 59 -10.82 13.33 -4.31
N PHE A 60 -10.78 13.22 -5.64
CA PHE A 60 -9.82 12.37 -6.33
C PHE A 60 -9.30 13.10 -7.58
N THR A 61 -8.00 13.08 -7.76
CA THR A 61 -7.30 13.62 -8.94
C THR A 61 -6.47 12.50 -9.56
N GLY A 62 -6.63 12.30 -10.86
CA GLY A 62 -6.04 11.21 -11.63
C GLY A 62 -7.10 10.44 -12.42
N SER A 63 -6.72 9.33 -13.04
CA SER A 63 -7.65 8.38 -13.66
C SER A 63 -8.24 7.43 -12.62
N LEU A 64 -9.51 7.07 -12.74
CA LEU A 64 -10.11 6.02 -11.90
C LEU A 64 -9.47 4.64 -12.12
N GLU A 65 -8.65 4.48 -13.16
CA GLU A 65 -7.85 3.27 -13.39
C GLU A 65 -6.62 3.18 -12.49
N GLN A 66 -6.21 4.31 -11.86
CA GLN A 66 -5.08 4.38 -10.93
C GLN A 66 -5.45 4.01 -9.47
N ILE A 67 -6.72 3.71 -9.18
CA ILE A 67 -7.17 3.35 -7.83
C ILE A 67 -8.04 2.09 -7.87
N GLY A 68 -7.86 1.21 -6.87
CA GLY A 68 -8.61 -0.03 -6.77
C GLY A 68 -8.78 -0.54 -5.34
N TYR A 69 -9.66 -1.53 -5.17
CA TYR A 69 -9.77 -2.32 -3.96
C TYR A 69 -9.00 -3.63 -4.13
N LEU A 70 -7.92 -3.76 -3.39
CA LEU A 70 -7.05 -4.94 -3.35
C LEU A 70 -7.60 -5.96 -2.38
N THR A 71 -7.59 -7.23 -2.76
CA THR A 71 -7.89 -8.39 -1.91
C THR A 71 -6.85 -9.48 -2.09
N ASN A 72 -6.67 -10.30 -1.04
CA ASN A 72 -5.69 -11.40 -1.00
C ASN A 72 -4.24 -10.92 -1.21
N GLY A 73 -3.90 -9.76 -0.68
CA GLY A 73 -2.56 -9.18 -0.76
C GLY A 73 -1.60 -9.65 0.34
N GLU A 74 -1.80 -10.84 0.90
CA GLU A 74 -0.96 -11.40 1.98
C GLU A 74 0.52 -11.44 1.62
N GLY A 75 0.85 -11.63 0.35
CA GLY A 75 2.23 -11.62 -0.16
C GLY A 75 2.94 -10.27 -0.02
N ILE A 76 2.17 -9.17 0.13
CA ILE A 76 2.68 -7.81 0.33
C ILE A 76 2.37 -7.28 1.75
N SER A 77 2.13 -8.17 2.71
CA SER A 77 1.85 -7.88 4.12
C SER A 77 0.54 -7.13 4.40
N ILE A 78 -0.32 -6.94 3.41
CA ILE A 78 -1.66 -6.34 3.52
C ILE A 78 -2.67 -7.27 2.85
N GLU A 79 -3.60 -7.81 3.61
CA GLU A 79 -4.61 -8.74 3.08
C GLU A 79 -5.60 -8.04 2.16
N ASN A 80 -6.16 -6.93 2.61
CA ASN A 80 -7.09 -6.10 1.85
C ASN A 80 -6.78 -4.62 2.04
N GLY A 81 -7.08 -3.80 1.03
CA GLY A 81 -6.81 -2.38 1.13
C GLY A 81 -7.16 -1.58 -0.12
N ILE A 82 -6.82 -0.30 -0.10
CA ILE A 82 -6.83 0.53 -1.28
C ILE A 82 -5.44 0.47 -1.91
N ILE A 83 -5.36 0.19 -3.20
CA ILE A 83 -4.15 0.38 -4.00
C ILE A 83 -4.29 1.67 -4.82
N MET A 84 -3.27 2.52 -4.78
CA MET A 84 -3.09 3.67 -5.66
C MET A 84 -1.81 3.45 -6.46
N SER A 85 -1.85 3.76 -7.75
CA SER A 85 -0.76 3.50 -8.69
C SER A 85 -0.48 4.72 -9.57
N THR A 86 0.74 4.82 -10.08
CA THR A 86 1.09 5.75 -11.16
C THR A 86 0.62 5.24 -12.52
N ASP A 87 0.31 3.93 -12.64
CA ASP A 87 -0.23 3.27 -13.82
C ASP A 87 -1.61 2.63 -13.51
N LEU A 88 -1.92 1.49 -14.10
CA LEU A 88 -3.17 0.76 -13.84
C LEU A 88 -3.08 0.03 -12.48
N ALA A 89 -3.94 0.36 -11.54
CA ALA A 89 -3.97 -0.29 -10.23
C ALA A 89 -4.15 -1.82 -10.27
N THR A 90 -4.54 -2.38 -11.42
CA THR A 90 -4.71 -3.82 -11.64
C THR A 90 -3.41 -4.55 -12.02
N ASN A 91 -2.37 -3.84 -12.50
CA ASN A 91 -1.13 -4.45 -13.00
C ASN A 91 -0.44 -5.33 -11.95
N PRO A 92 -0.29 -4.91 -10.68
CA PRO A 92 0.39 -5.72 -9.68
C PRO A 92 -0.29 -7.06 -9.40
N ALA A 93 -1.59 -7.20 -9.72
CA ALA A 93 -2.34 -8.44 -9.56
C ALA A 93 -2.33 -9.33 -10.80
N THR A 94 -2.15 -8.75 -12.01
CA THR A 94 -2.31 -9.49 -13.28
C THR A 94 -0.98 -9.93 -13.89
N CYS A 95 0.13 -9.30 -13.55
CA CYS A 95 1.47 -9.50 -14.13
C CYS A 95 1.49 -9.34 -15.67
N ASP A 96 0.55 -8.61 -16.24
CA ASP A 96 0.35 -8.48 -17.68
C ASP A 96 1.39 -7.54 -18.34
N GLY A 97 2.46 -7.23 -17.62
CA GLY A 97 3.59 -6.40 -18.05
C GLY A 97 3.11 -5.16 -18.77
N ALA A 98 2.85 -4.15 -18.02
CA ALA A 98 2.33 -2.85 -18.28
C ALA A 98 2.16 -2.46 -19.76
N ALA A 99 0.97 -2.61 -20.30
CA ALA A 99 0.53 -1.59 -21.22
C ALA A 99 0.13 -0.42 -20.34
N GLY A 100 1.09 0.45 -20.01
CA GLY A 100 0.85 1.60 -19.17
C GLY A 100 -0.40 2.35 -19.58
N CYS A 101 -1.08 2.99 -18.66
CA CYS A 101 -2.29 3.75 -18.99
C CYS A 101 -2.03 4.98 -19.89
N GLY A 102 -0.78 5.14 -20.33
CA GLY A 102 -0.41 6.13 -21.34
C GLY A 102 -0.66 7.58 -20.91
N GLY A 103 -0.27 7.94 -19.70
CA GLY A 103 -0.51 9.25 -19.11
C GLY A 103 -1.84 9.29 -18.36
N CYS A 104 -2.05 8.37 -17.44
CA CYS A 104 -3.25 8.24 -16.62
C CYS A 104 -3.55 9.45 -15.77
N GLY A 105 -2.51 10.04 -15.19
CA GLY A 105 -2.64 11.09 -14.21
C GLY A 105 -2.48 12.48 -14.76
N GLY A 106 -2.67 13.45 -13.89
CA GLY A 106 -2.35 14.84 -14.14
C GLY A 106 -0.84 15.09 -14.10
N ALA A 107 -0.37 16.07 -14.84
CA ALA A 107 1.00 16.56 -14.74
C ALA A 107 1.15 17.47 -13.51
N GLY A 108 2.13 17.17 -12.65
CA GLY A 108 2.68 18.08 -11.69
C GLY A 108 1.90 18.20 -10.38
N ASP A 109 2.60 17.89 -9.30
CA ASP A 109 2.28 18.30 -7.94
C ASP A 109 3.57 18.89 -7.30
N ALA A 110 3.49 20.17 -6.90
CA ALA A 110 4.66 20.89 -6.41
C ALA A 110 5.15 20.37 -5.05
N ASP A 111 4.25 19.84 -4.24
CA ASP A 111 4.59 19.29 -2.93
C ASP A 111 5.29 17.95 -3.10
N LEU A 112 4.79 17.05 -3.95
CA LEU A 112 5.47 15.79 -4.27
C LEU A 112 6.86 16.05 -4.84
N LEU A 113 7.00 17.01 -5.78
CA LEU A 113 8.31 17.37 -6.33
C LEU A 113 9.26 17.91 -5.24
N THR A 114 8.73 18.67 -4.28
CA THR A 114 9.51 19.16 -3.14
C THR A 114 9.96 18.01 -2.25
N VAL A 115 9.08 17.05 -1.95
CA VAL A 115 9.42 15.85 -1.17
C VAL A 115 10.47 15.03 -1.89
N ALA A 116 10.29 14.72 -3.18
CA ALA A 116 11.25 13.95 -3.98
C ALA A 116 12.66 14.56 -3.94
N ASN A 117 12.77 15.89 -4.05
CA ASN A 117 14.05 16.60 -4.02
C ASN A 117 14.59 16.85 -2.60
N SER A 118 13.84 16.59 -1.55
CA SER A 118 14.32 16.62 -0.17
C SER A 118 15.12 15.39 0.22
N VAL A 119 14.91 14.26 -0.46
CA VAL A 119 15.52 12.95 -0.13
C VAL A 119 17.01 12.90 -0.43
N PRO A 120 17.53 13.29 -1.62
CA PRO A 120 18.94 13.12 -1.98
C PRO A 120 19.93 13.65 -0.93
N PRO A 121 19.82 14.90 -0.43
CA PRO A 121 20.77 15.40 0.57
C PRO A 121 20.68 14.68 1.91
N LEU A 122 19.52 14.12 2.28
CA LEU A 122 19.34 13.37 3.53
C LEU A 122 20.05 12.01 3.50
N ILE A 123 20.21 11.42 2.31
CA ILE A 123 20.90 10.13 2.11
C ILE A 123 22.32 10.31 1.52
N GLY A 124 22.84 11.54 1.46
CA GLY A 124 24.18 11.83 0.94
C GLY A 124 24.32 11.71 -0.57
N GLN A 125 23.23 11.84 -1.32
CA GLN A 125 23.18 11.81 -2.78
C GLN A 125 23.00 13.21 -3.39
N THR A 126 23.16 13.32 -4.72
CA THR A 126 23.12 14.62 -5.41
C THR A 126 22.22 14.64 -6.64
N PHE A 127 21.45 13.58 -6.90
CA PHE A 127 20.47 13.57 -8.00
C PHE A 127 19.32 14.55 -7.72
N SER A 128 18.56 14.89 -8.76
CA SER A 128 17.35 15.68 -8.61
C SER A 128 16.27 15.21 -9.57
N VAL A 129 15.03 15.14 -9.07
CA VAL A 129 13.81 14.88 -9.83
C VAL A 129 13.41 16.17 -10.54
N GLN A 130 13.13 16.09 -11.84
CA GLN A 130 12.87 17.27 -12.68
C GLN A 130 11.38 17.62 -12.75
N SER A 131 10.54 16.62 -12.70
CA SER A 131 9.06 16.73 -12.73
C SER A 131 8.46 15.59 -11.91
N VAL A 132 7.17 15.66 -11.66
CA VAL A 132 6.35 14.50 -11.24
C VAL A 132 5.22 14.34 -12.24
N ASN A 133 4.95 13.10 -12.63
CA ASN A 133 4.02 12.72 -13.68
C ASN A 133 3.08 11.64 -13.18
N ASP A 134 2.04 11.35 -13.93
CA ASP A 134 1.02 10.34 -13.63
C ASP A 134 0.47 10.37 -12.20
N VAL A 135 0.27 11.61 -11.73
CA VAL A 135 -0.14 11.93 -10.35
C VAL A 135 -1.50 11.32 -10.04
N CYS A 136 -1.55 10.53 -8.97
CA CYS A 136 -2.77 9.98 -8.40
C CYS A 136 -2.94 10.50 -6.97
N ILE A 137 -4.05 11.21 -6.68
CA ILE A 137 -4.30 11.84 -5.39
C ILE A 137 -5.70 11.47 -4.88
N LEU A 138 -5.77 10.94 -3.67
CA LEU A 138 -6.99 10.78 -2.89
C LEU A 138 -6.90 11.70 -1.67
N GLU A 139 -7.85 12.63 -1.53
CA GLU A 139 -7.84 13.60 -0.43
C GLU A 139 -9.22 13.74 0.22
N PHE A 140 -9.23 14.00 1.51
CA PHE A 140 -10.47 14.17 2.26
C PHE A 140 -10.24 14.91 3.59
N ASP A 141 -11.33 15.49 4.10
CA ASP A 141 -11.37 16.01 5.47
C ASP A 141 -11.80 14.89 6.43
N PHE A 142 -11.24 14.88 7.64
CA PHE A 142 -11.61 13.91 8.66
C PHE A 142 -11.70 14.53 10.06
N GLN A 143 -12.49 13.88 10.94
CA GLN A 143 -12.58 14.20 12.35
C GLN A 143 -12.18 12.99 13.19
N PRO A 144 -11.11 13.10 14.00
CA PRO A 144 -10.68 12.04 14.92
C PRO A 144 -11.53 12.06 16.21
N SER A 145 -11.76 10.89 16.80
CA SER A 145 -12.36 10.71 18.12
C SER A 145 -11.32 10.56 19.25
N GLY A 146 -10.05 10.37 18.89
CA GLY A 146 -8.91 10.32 19.80
C GLY A 146 -7.96 11.51 19.58
N ASP A 147 -6.82 11.45 20.25
CA ASP A 147 -5.74 12.45 20.17
C ASP A 147 -4.60 12.06 19.22
N PHE A 148 -4.83 11.00 18.42
CA PHE A 148 -3.85 10.42 17.51
C PHE A 148 -4.55 9.83 16.30
N VAL A 149 -4.00 10.01 15.10
CA VAL A 149 -4.42 9.33 13.88
C VAL A 149 -3.28 8.45 13.38
N SER A 150 -3.61 7.24 12.92
CA SER A 150 -2.64 6.34 12.29
C SER A 150 -3.30 5.49 11.22
N PHE A 151 -2.48 5.01 10.26
CA PHE A 151 -2.87 4.00 9.27
C PHE A 151 -1.64 3.28 8.72
N ASN A 152 -1.84 2.06 8.22
CA ASN A 152 -0.79 1.20 7.71
C ASN A 152 -0.72 1.27 6.19
N TYR A 153 0.51 1.15 5.64
CA TYR A 153 0.75 1.19 4.21
C TYR A 153 1.99 0.40 3.80
N VAL A 154 2.04 0.04 2.52
CA VAL A 154 3.20 -0.50 1.82
C VAL A 154 3.43 0.33 0.56
N PHE A 155 4.68 0.63 0.25
CA PHE A 155 5.11 1.24 -1.00
C PHE A 155 5.85 0.20 -1.84
N GLY A 156 5.59 0.17 -3.15
CA GLY A 156 6.30 -0.69 -4.09
C GLY A 156 6.60 0.05 -5.40
N SER A 157 7.63 -0.40 -6.12
CA SER A 157 8.04 0.20 -7.39
C SER A 157 8.75 -0.80 -8.31
N ASP A 158 8.51 -0.67 -9.60
CA ASP A 158 9.27 -1.36 -10.65
C ASP A 158 10.64 -0.72 -10.92
N GLU A 159 10.88 0.48 -10.39
CA GLU A 159 12.17 1.17 -10.41
C GLU A 159 13.28 0.45 -9.60
N TYR A 160 12.90 -0.41 -8.66
CA TYR A 160 13.84 -1.22 -7.88
C TYR A 160 14.53 -2.28 -8.74
N LEU A 161 15.85 -2.53 -8.66
CA LEU A 161 16.90 -1.70 -8.04
C LEU A 161 17.61 -0.85 -9.10
N GLY A 162 17.07 -0.88 -10.34
CA GLY A 162 17.71 -0.32 -11.53
C GLY A 162 17.92 1.19 -11.49
N TRP A 163 17.05 1.91 -10.81
CA TRP A 163 16.98 3.37 -10.85
C TRP A 163 17.17 4.04 -9.48
N VAL A 164 17.51 3.27 -8.46
CA VAL A 164 17.86 3.77 -7.13
C VAL A 164 18.99 4.82 -7.23
N ASN A 165 18.85 5.92 -6.47
CA ASN A 165 19.79 7.06 -6.48
C ASN A 165 19.91 7.76 -7.84
N SER A 166 18.83 7.80 -8.61
CA SER A 166 18.75 8.48 -9.90
C SER A 166 17.66 9.56 -9.89
N GLN A 167 17.50 10.27 -11.01
CA GLN A 167 16.41 11.23 -11.19
C GLN A 167 15.02 10.59 -11.26
N TYR A 168 14.93 9.29 -11.51
CA TYR A 168 13.71 8.50 -11.61
C TYR A 168 13.32 7.97 -10.23
N ASN A 169 13.21 8.88 -9.27
CA ASN A 169 12.93 8.56 -7.87
C ASN A 169 11.45 8.80 -7.61
N ASP A 170 10.64 7.80 -7.92
CA ASP A 170 9.21 7.83 -7.69
C ASP A 170 8.87 8.12 -6.24
N ILE A 171 7.79 8.81 -6.05
CA ILE A 171 7.45 9.44 -4.78
C ILE A 171 6.00 9.26 -4.41
N PHE A 172 5.76 8.95 -3.16
CA PHE A 172 4.46 9.18 -2.54
C PHE A 172 4.63 10.02 -1.27
N ALA A 173 3.55 10.63 -0.84
CA ALA A 173 3.50 11.40 0.39
C ALA A 173 2.09 11.45 0.96
N PHE A 174 2.00 11.58 2.29
CA PHE A 174 0.76 11.75 3.02
C PHE A 174 0.78 13.10 3.72
N PHE A 175 0.21 14.11 3.05
CA PHE A 175 0.22 15.48 3.53
C PHE A 175 -0.95 15.70 4.50
N LEU A 176 -0.63 15.91 5.77
CA LEU A 176 -1.57 16.19 6.83
C LEU A 176 -1.57 17.67 7.17
N SER A 177 -2.74 18.30 7.20
CA SER A 177 -2.95 19.69 7.65
C SER A 177 -4.13 19.81 8.59
N GLY A 178 -4.09 20.80 9.49
CA GLY A 178 -5.15 21.03 10.45
C GLY A 178 -4.69 21.75 11.71
N PRO A 179 -5.56 21.84 12.71
CA PRO A 179 -5.24 22.50 13.97
C PRO A 179 -3.98 21.94 14.65
N GLY A 180 -3.06 22.83 15.00
CA GLY A 180 -1.79 22.44 15.64
C GLY A 180 -0.72 21.89 14.70
N ILE A 181 -1.01 21.77 13.39
CA ILE A 181 -0.07 21.35 12.37
C ILE A 181 0.40 22.59 11.60
N SER A 182 1.72 22.71 11.42
CA SER A 182 2.34 23.73 10.59
C SER A 182 3.49 23.11 9.82
N GLY A 183 3.50 23.27 8.50
CA GLY A 183 4.48 22.62 7.63
C GLY A 183 4.77 23.36 6.33
N PRO A 184 5.78 22.90 5.58
CA PRO A 184 6.26 23.58 4.39
C PRO A 184 5.41 23.31 3.13
N TYR A 185 4.50 22.33 3.20
CA TYR A 185 3.70 21.93 2.04
C TYR A 185 2.38 22.68 1.96
N ALA A 186 1.79 22.72 0.78
CA ALA A 186 0.52 23.38 0.56
C ALA A 186 -0.62 22.67 1.32
N SER A 187 -1.62 23.44 1.68
CA SER A 187 -2.84 22.96 2.32
C SER A 187 -4.07 23.61 1.68
N PRO A 188 -5.25 22.95 1.68
CA PRO A 188 -6.45 23.53 1.10
C PRO A 188 -6.98 24.71 1.89
N ALA A 189 -7.91 25.44 1.29
CA ALA A 189 -8.61 26.55 1.96
C ALA A 189 -9.29 26.04 3.25
N GLY A 190 -9.04 26.75 4.37
CA GLY A 190 -9.51 26.35 5.70
C GLY A 190 -8.41 25.80 6.61
N PHE A 191 -7.24 25.47 6.07
CA PHE A 191 -6.07 24.99 6.82
C PHE A 191 -4.84 25.86 6.53
N PRO A 192 -4.72 27.08 7.10
CA PRO A 192 -3.81 28.11 6.62
C PRO A 192 -2.32 27.87 6.95
N ASP A 193 -2.00 26.96 7.85
CA ASP A 193 -0.65 26.78 8.38
C ASP A 193 0.20 25.77 7.61
N GLY A 194 -0.30 25.31 6.45
CA GLY A 194 0.38 24.33 5.59
C GLY A 194 0.19 22.89 6.04
N ALA A 195 0.95 21.99 5.42
CA ALA A 195 0.89 20.56 5.70
C ALA A 195 2.28 19.98 6.02
N ILE A 196 2.29 18.87 6.75
CA ILE A 196 3.48 18.02 6.97
C ILE A 196 3.32 16.71 6.19
N ASN A 197 4.42 16.12 5.74
CA ASN A 197 4.41 14.74 5.22
C ASN A 197 4.60 13.76 6.38
N ILE A 198 3.64 12.86 6.58
CA ILE A 198 3.69 11.81 7.61
C ILE A 198 4.11 10.44 7.08
N ALA A 199 4.38 10.31 5.76
CA ALA A 199 4.96 9.11 5.16
C ALA A 199 6.49 9.18 5.30
N GLN A 200 7.01 8.60 6.38
CA GLN A 200 8.42 8.65 6.74
C GLN A 200 8.97 7.23 6.96
N VAL A 201 10.26 7.07 6.69
CA VAL A 201 10.99 5.85 7.08
C VAL A 201 10.97 5.76 8.61
N PRO A 202 10.59 4.62 9.20
CA PRO A 202 10.50 4.47 10.65
C PRO A 202 11.83 4.83 11.33
N ASP A 203 11.72 5.46 12.50
CA ASP A 203 12.86 5.84 13.37
C ASP A 203 13.94 6.73 12.71
N SER A 204 13.64 7.33 11.54
CA SER A 204 14.58 8.24 10.87
C SER A 204 14.71 9.58 11.61
N ASP A 205 15.95 10.06 11.82
CA ASP A 205 16.27 11.37 12.39
C ASP A 205 17.45 11.99 11.62
N PRO A 206 17.25 13.07 10.83
CA PRO A 206 15.98 13.75 10.61
C PRO A 206 14.95 12.91 9.84
N PRO A 207 13.64 13.28 9.92
CA PRO A 207 12.57 12.59 9.21
C PRO A 207 12.89 12.41 7.71
N LEU A 208 12.86 11.17 7.22
CA LEU A 208 13.25 10.81 5.87
C LEU A 208 12.01 10.30 5.10
N PRO A 209 11.57 10.99 4.03
CA PRO A 209 10.46 10.50 3.21
C PRO A 209 10.77 9.14 2.57
N VAL A 210 9.74 8.30 2.43
CA VAL A 210 9.87 6.98 1.78
C VAL A 210 9.87 7.14 0.27
N THR A 211 10.94 6.64 -0.38
CA THR A 211 11.12 6.53 -1.82
C THR A 211 11.98 5.31 -2.12
N ILE A 212 12.13 4.93 -3.38
CA ILE A 212 13.07 3.85 -3.76
C ILE A 212 14.51 4.15 -3.34
N SER A 213 14.89 5.41 -3.25
CA SER A 213 16.26 5.80 -2.87
C SER A 213 16.48 5.86 -1.36
N SER A 214 15.42 6.02 -0.57
CA SER A 214 15.50 6.04 0.89
C SER A 214 15.27 4.66 1.53
N VAL A 215 14.64 3.70 0.81
CA VAL A 215 14.45 2.30 1.24
C VAL A 215 14.83 1.40 0.08
N ASN A 216 15.95 0.65 0.19
CA ASN A 216 16.44 -0.29 -0.82
C ASN A 216 17.46 -1.25 -0.20
N ASP A 217 18.14 -2.06 -0.98
CA ASP A 217 19.12 -3.06 -0.55
C ASP A 217 20.37 -2.49 0.16
N VAL A 218 20.59 -1.17 0.09
CA VAL A 218 21.74 -0.45 0.70
C VAL A 218 21.29 0.55 1.77
N THR A 219 20.22 1.29 1.50
CA THR A 219 19.70 2.34 2.39
C THR A 219 18.46 1.82 3.09
N ASN A 220 18.50 1.71 4.43
CA ASN A 220 17.45 1.14 5.27
C ASN A 220 17.00 -0.26 4.79
N PRO A 221 17.95 -1.20 4.55
CA PRO A 221 17.68 -2.49 3.93
C PRO A 221 16.78 -3.41 4.77
N GLU A 222 16.64 -3.16 6.05
CA GLU A 222 15.72 -3.87 6.95
C GLU A 222 14.25 -3.65 6.62
N TYR A 223 13.96 -2.62 5.83
CA TYR A 223 12.60 -2.28 5.41
C TYR A 223 12.32 -2.61 3.94
N TYR A 224 13.31 -3.17 3.22
CA TYR A 224 13.19 -3.46 1.80
C TYR A 224 12.97 -4.95 1.54
N ILE A 225 12.01 -5.27 0.69
CA ILE A 225 11.74 -6.61 0.19
C ILE A 225 12.03 -6.63 -1.31
N ASP A 226 13.03 -7.44 -1.70
CA ASP A 226 13.42 -7.66 -3.09
C ASP A 226 12.47 -8.68 -3.74
N ASN A 227 11.90 -8.33 -4.90
CA ASN A 227 11.00 -9.17 -5.67
C ASN A 227 11.42 -9.21 -7.16
N PRO A 228 12.63 -9.70 -7.47
CA PRO A 228 13.21 -9.55 -8.78
C PRO A 228 12.44 -10.34 -9.83
N GLY A 229 12.11 -9.64 -10.92
CA GLY A 229 11.44 -10.20 -12.09
C GLY A 229 9.92 -10.33 -11.94
N ALA A 230 9.35 -10.00 -10.78
CA ALA A 230 7.92 -9.78 -10.53
C ALA A 230 6.98 -10.72 -11.34
N VAL A 231 7.26 -12.03 -11.33
CA VAL A 231 6.55 -13.03 -12.16
C VAL A 231 5.26 -13.57 -11.52
N ASP A 232 5.13 -13.37 -10.21
CA ASP A 232 3.95 -13.72 -9.42
C ASP A 232 3.47 -12.47 -8.65
N PRO A 233 2.17 -12.31 -8.37
CA PRO A 233 1.66 -11.19 -7.59
C PRO A 233 2.25 -11.10 -6.16
N PRO A 234 2.63 -9.87 -5.72
CA PRO A 234 2.56 -8.62 -6.46
C PRO A 234 3.61 -8.53 -7.57
N CYS A 235 3.17 -8.16 -8.79
CA CYS A 235 4.04 -8.05 -9.94
C CYS A 235 4.72 -6.68 -9.96
N ILE A 236 5.57 -6.44 -8.97
CA ILE A 236 6.36 -5.22 -8.75
C ILE A 236 7.76 -5.63 -8.29
N ASN A 237 8.83 -4.99 -8.80
CA ASN A 237 10.22 -5.44 -8.62
C ASN A 237 10.73 -5.38 -7.18
N GLY A 238 10.14 -4.55 -6.35
CA GLY A 238 10.45 -4.47 -4.92
C GLY A 238 9.43 -3.61 -4.18
N TYR A 239 9.37 -3.81 -2.87
CA TYR A 239 8.44 -3.08 -2.01
C TYR A 239 8.98 -2.96 -0.57
N THR A 240 8.32 -2.14 0.23
CA THR A 240 8.70 -1.98 1.65
C THR A 240 8.00 -3.01 2.52
N GLU A 241 8.56 -3.26 3.70
CA GLU A 241 7.77 -3.76 4.82
C GLU A 241 6.56 -2.85 5.05
N MET A 242 5.55 -3.34 5.78
CA MET A 242 4.40 -2.52 6.15
C MET A 242 4.83 -1.45 7.16
N PHE A 243 4.56 -0.18 6.82
CA PHE A 243 4.80 0.97 7.69
C PHE A 243 3.51 1.50 8.28
N THR A 244 3.64 2.24 9.38
CA THR A 244 2.53 2.98 9.98
C THR A 244 2.81 4.48 9.88
N ALA A 245 2.00 5.19 9.13
CA ALA A 245 1.94 6.64 9.18
C ALA A 245 1.12 7.07 10.40
N SER A 246 1.58 8.10 11.11
CA SER A 246 0.91 8.53 12.32
C SER A 246 1.18 9.99 12.67
N SER A 247 0.24 10.62 13.35
CA SER A 247 0.38 12.00 13.84
C SER A 247 -0.49 12.26 15.05
N PRO A 248 -0.03 13.07 16.02
CA PRO A 248 -0.92 13.65 17.01
C PRO A 248 -1.97 14.55 16.35
N VAL A 249 -3.20 14.47 16.84
CA VAL A 249 -4.34 15.29 16.43
C VAL A 249 -5.15 15.68 17.65
N SER A 250 -6.15 16.54 17.50
CA SER A 250 -7.06 16.90 18.59
C SER A 250 -8.45 16.36 18.30
N CYS A 251 -9.01 15.62 19.25
CA CYS A 251 -10.34 15.04 19.18
C CYS A 251 -11.41 16.05 18.72
N GLY A 252 -12.26 15.64 17.77
CA GLY A 252 -13.40 16.41 17.28
C GLY A 252 -13.05 17.60 16.38
N LEU A 253 -11.77 17.91 16.17
CA LEU A 253 -11.38 18.96 15.23
C LEU A 253 -11.25 18.40 13.83
N THR A 254 -11.45 19.25 12.83
CA THR A 254 -11.35 18.84 11.43
C THR A 254 -9.92 18.99 10.93
N TYR A 255 -9.42 17.92 10.31
CA TYR A 255 -8.13 17.83 9.63
C TYR A 255 -8.34 17.51 8.15
N HIS A 256 -7.33 17.77 7.34
CA HIS A 256 -7.30 17.37 5.94
C HIS A 256 -6.11 16.45 5.69
N ILE A 257 -6.33 15.35 4.96
CA ILE A 257 -5.26 14.45 4.49
C ILE A 257 -5.30 14.38 2.97
N LYS A 258 -4.11 14.49 2.34
CA LYS A 258 -3.87 14.29 0.91
C LYS A 258 -2.90 13.13 0.75
N LEU A 259 -3.39 12.01 0.24
CA LEU A 259 -2.64 10.80 -0.10
C LEU A 259 -2.28 10.89 -1.57
N ALA A 260 -1.00 10.96 -1.89
CA ALA A 260 -0.54 11.27 -3.25
C ALA A 260 0.65 10.41 -3.66
N ILE A 261 0.66 9.93 -4.91
CA ILE A 261 1.75 9.19 -5.54
C ILE A 261 1.99 9.73 -6.95
N ALA A 262 3.23 9.67 -7.43
CA ALA A 262 3.61 10.10 -8.78
C ALA A 262 4.95 9.50 -9.22
N ASP A 263 5.15 9.39 -10.53
CA ASP A 263 6.43 9.07 -11.15
C ASP A 263 7.38 10.26 -11.14
N GLY A 264 8.65 9.97 -10.94
CA GLY A 264 9.72 10.96 -10.88
C GLY A 264 10.44 11.13 -12.20
N SER A 265 10.36 12.31 -12.82
CA SER A 265 11.05 12.76 -14.04
C SER A 265 10.55 12.16 -15.36
N ASP A 266 9.94 10.98 -15.38
CA ASP A 266 9.31 10.40 -16.57
C ASP A 266 7.91 9.84 -16.23
N ASP A 267 7.37 8.97 -17.07
CA ASP A 267 6.07 8.34 -16.99
C ASP A 267 6.18 6.82 -17.31
N TRP A 268 7.29 6.21 -16.88
CA TRP A 268 7.63 4.81 -17.16
C TRP A 268 7.86 4.08 -15.85
N LEU A 269 7.53 2.80 -15.82
CA LEU A 269 7.65 1.90 -14.67
C LEU A 269 6.73 2.30 -13.50
N GLU A 270 5.94 1.33 -13.10
CA GLU A 270 4.87 1.53 -12.14
C GLU A 270 5.39 1.67 -10.70
N SER A 271 4.81 2.62 -9.98
CA SER A 271 4.89 2.69 -8.52
C SER A 271 3.51 2.62 -7.88
N ILE A 272 3.43 1.96 -6.74
CA ILE A 272 2.18 1.73 -6.01
C ILE A 272 2.32 2.13 -4.54
N VAL A 273 1.21 2.53 -3.95
CA VAL A 273 1.02 2.58 -2.49
C VAL A 273 -0.26 1.84 -2.14
N ILE A 274 -0.17 0.93 -1.18
CA ILE A 274 -1.31 0.17 -0.67
C ILE A 274 -1.58 0.64 0.75
N LEU A 275 -2.84 0.97 1.02
CA LEU A 275 -3.34 1.42 2.33
C LEU A 275 -4.22 0.32 2.90
N GLU A 276 -3.90 -0.19 4.10
CA GLU A 276 -4.60 -1.31 4.72
C GLU A 276 -6.06 -0.97 5.04
N GLU A 277 -6.96 -1.90 4.76
CA GLU A 277 -8.39 -1.80 5.07
C GLU A 277 -8.62 -1.58 6.56
N GLY A 278 -9.46 -0.60 6.92
CA GLY A 278 -9.84 -0.29 8.28
C GLY A 278 -8.71 0.26 9.17
N SER A 279 -7.55 0.59 8.59
CA SER A 279 -6.40 1.04 9.37
C SER A 279 -6.38 2.55 9.64
N PHE A 280 -7.06 3.38 8.83
CA PHE A 280 -7.12 4.84 9.06
C PHE A 280 -8.03 5.13 10.24
N GLY A 281 -7.45 5.12 11.44
CA GLY A 281 -8.17 5.18 12.70
C GLY A 281 -7.63 6.21 13.69
N SER A 282 -8.49 6.53 14.65
CA SER A 282 -8.18 7.37 15.81
C SER A 282 -8.91 6.81 17.03
N PRO A 283 -8.55 5.59 17.47
CA PRO A 283 -9.26 4.92 18.56
C PRO A 283 -9.09 5.70 19.86
N ILE A 284 -10.17 5.75 20.66
CA ILE A 284 -10.11 6.28 22.02
C ILE A 284 -9.33 5.27 22.88
N PRO A 285 -8.31 5.70 23.66
CA PRO A 285 -7.60 4.80 24.55
C PRO A 285 -8.57 4.07 25.51
N THR A 286 -8.47 2.75 25.57
CA THR A 286 -9.37 1.89 26.36
C THR A 286 -9.36 2.18 27.87
N GLU A 287 -8.35 2.87 28.39
CA GLU A 287 -8.29 3.31 29.78
C GLU A 287 -9.36 4.36 30.13
N TYR A 288 -9.97 5.01 29.12
CA TYR A 288 -11.04 6.01 29.29
C TYR A 288 -12.46 5.44 29.09
N GLU A 289 -12.61 4.20 28.64
CA GLU A 289 -13.94 3.59 28.40
C GLU A 289 -14.85 3.52 29.64
N ALA A 290 -14.29 3.63 30.86
CA ALA A 290 -15.06 3.55 32.11
C ALA A 290 -15.73 4.88 32.50
N VAL A 291 -15.42 5.99 31.85
CA VAL A 291 -15.85 7.35 32.29
C VAL A 291 -16.34 8.24 31.14
N ALA A 292 -16.07 7.86 29.88
CA ALA A 292 -16.32 8.75 28.76
C ALA A 292 -17.67 8.48 28.08
N SER A 293 -18.44 9.53 27.94
CA SER A 293 -19.34 9.75 26.81
C SER A 293 -18.53 9.64 25.50
N PRO A 294 -19.11 9.15 24.39
CA PRO A 294 -18.45 9.15 23.09
C PRO A 294 -18.15 10.55 22.53
N ASP A 295 -18.36 11.57 23.31
CA ASP A 295 -18.07 12.95 22.97
C ASP A 295 -16.70 13.33 23.54
N CYS A 296 -15.88 13.96 22.71
CA CYS A 296 -14.58 14.51 23.11
C CYS A 296 -14.77 15.53 24.25
N ASP A 297 -14.34 15.21 25.46
CA ASP A 297 -14.29 16.09 26.60
C ASP A 297 -12.91 16.73 26.77
#